data_5405ab1d9d13cf1fa60d061dae354ef4
#
_entry.id   5405ab1d9d13cf1fa60d061dae354ef4
#
_cell.length_a   1.000
_cell.length_b   1.000
_cell.length_c   1.000
_cell.angle_alpha   90.00
_cell.angle_beta   90.00
_cell.angle_gamma   90.00
#
_symmetry.space_group_name_H-M   'P 1'
#
loop_
_entity.id
_entity.type
_entity.pdbx_description
1 polymer ?
#
loop_
_entity_poly.entity_id
_entity_poly.type
_entity_poly.pdbx_seq_one_letter_code
_entity_poly.pdbx_strand_id
1 'polypeptide(L)'
;MDSEINKTDLGNFFLNSNIEIDFLNFFYAILLSFVLSFLVKLTYVKVGKSLNDKSYFSDTFIPLALITTLVITVIKFSLALSLGLVGALSIVRFRAAIKEPEELVYLFFVISIGLSNGANQFLLSIFATLVILSFLFGRHLFENKIRKKVQYSLDSNILNINILNNNEKKIDDIIKIIKERVDYLKLKSASIEENTSSYIFWYNLDDKNINL
;
A
#
# COMPACT_ATOMS: atom_id res chain seq x y z
N MET A 1 -50.40 17.73 0.53
CA MET A 1 -50.68 16.47 -0.18
C MET A 1 -49.69 15.46 0.40
N ASP A 2 -50.05 15.04 1.62
CA ASP A 2 -49.18 14.22 2.47
C ASP A 2 -49.44 12.78 2.12
N SER A 3 -48.45 12.14 1.48
CA SER A 3 -48.47 10.71 1.21
C SER A 3 -48.31 9.97 2.55
N GLU A 4 -49.41 9.61 3.18
CA GLU A 4 -49.38 8.59 4.23
C GLU A 4 -48.76 7.33 3.59
N ILE A 5 -47.49 7.08 3.91
CA ILE A 5 -46.83 5.82 3.59
C ILE A 5 -47.61 4.76 4.37
N ASN A 6 -48.44 4.02 3.63
CA ASN A 6 -49.35 3.05 4.20
C ASN A 6 -48.50 1.94 4.86
N LYS A 7 -48.73 1.67 6.16
CA LYS A 7 -48.03 0.62 6.92
C LYS A 7 -48.06 -0.74 6.23
N THR A 8 -49.08 -0.96 5.40
CA THR A 8 -49.20 -2.14 4.55
C THR A 8 -48.22 -2.17 3.40
N ASP A 9 -47.85 -1.02 2.81
CA ASP A 9 -46.88 -0.95 1.72
C ASP A 9 -45.45 -1.19 2.24
N LEU A 10 -45.14 -0.69 3.43
CA LEU A 10 -43.91 -1.03 4.12
C LEU A 10 -43.84 -2.53 4.47
N GLY A 11 -44.90 -3.10 5.00
CA GLY A 11 -44.96 -4.53 5.28
C GLY A 11 -44.77 -5.38 4.03
N ASN A 12 -45.42 -5.03 2.93
CA ASN A 12 -45.31 -5.72 1.65
C ASN A 12 -43.93 -5.57 1.02
N PHE A 13 -43.26 -4.41 1.19
CA PHE A 13 -41.90 -4.19 0.74
C PHE A 13 -40.87 -5.08 1.50
N PHE A 14 -41.12 -5.32 2.80
CA PHE A 14 -40.29 -6.22 3.60
C PHE A 14 -40.56 -7.71 3.36
N LEU A 15 -41.80 -8.07 2.95
CA LEU A 15 -42.22 -9.47 2.79
C LEU A 15 -42.14 -9.98 1.34
N ASN A 16 -42.17 -9.09 0.36
CA ASN A 16 -42.25 -9.45 -1.08
C ASN A 16 -40.90 -9.44 -1.81
N SER A 17 -39.78 -9.49 -1.12
CA SER A 17 -38.52 -9.82 -1.79
C SER A 17 -38.51 -11.33 -2.10
N ASN A 18 -39.15 -11.74 -3.21
CA ASN A 18 -38.87 -13.02 -3.83
C ASN A 18 -37.37 -13.03 -4.19
N ILE A 19 -36.58 -13.67 -3.33
CA ILE A 19 -35.12 -13.77 -3.46
C ILE A 19 -34.84 -14.84 -4.51
N GLU A 20 -34.97 -14.50 -5.79
CA GLU A 20 -34.39 -15.29 -6.84
C GLU A 20 -32.95 -14.88 -7.00
N ILE A 21 -32.07 -15.58 -6.29
CA ILE A 21 -30.62 -15.46 -6.50
C ILE A 21 -30.34 -16.12 -7.85
N ASP A 22 -30.12 -15.30 -8.86
CA ASP A 22 -29.62 -15.79 -10.15
C ASP A 22 -28.23 -16.39 -9.95
N PHE A 23 -28.20 -17.73 -9.91
CA PHE A 23 -26.98 -18.49 -9.65
C PHE A 23 -25.89 -18.22 -10.71
N LEU A 24 -26.26 -17.95 -11.95
CA LEU A 24 -25.29 -17.62 -13.00
C LEU A 24 -24.63 -16.27 -12.73
N ASN A 25 -25.40 -15.25 -12.37
CA ASN A 25 -24.86 -13.93 -12.03
C ASN A 25 -23.97 -14.00 -10.78
N PHE A 26 -24.33 -14.81 -9.80
CA PHE A 26 -23.48 -15.05 -8.63
C PHE A 26 -22.16 -15.73 -9.01
N PHE A 27 -22.21 -16.74 -9.90
CA PHE A 27 -21.00 -17.40 -10.37
C PHE A 27 -20.07 -16.44 -11.12
N TYR A 28 -20.63 -15.59 -11.99
CA TYR A 28 -19.85 -14.54 -12.66
C TYR A 28 -19.28 -13.53 -11.67
N ALA A 29 -20.01 -13.12 -10.63
CA ALA A 29 -19.54 -12.21 -9.60
C ALA A 29 -18.32 -12.76 -8.87
N ILE A 30 -18.37 -14.03 -8.44
CA ILE A 30 -17.27 -14.72 -7.77
C ILE A 30 -16.04 -14.84 -8.68
N LEU A 31 -16.25 -15.29 -9.92
CA LEU A 31 -15.15 -15.46 -10.88
C LEU A 31 -14.48 -14.12 -11.20
N LEU A 32 -15.27 -13.07 -11.42
CA LEU A 32 -14.75 -11.74 -11.70
C LEU A 32 -14.00 -11.17 -10.48
N SER A 33 -14.53 -11.36 -9.26
CA SER A 33 -13.86 -10.93 -8.03
C SER A 33 -12.53 -11.65 -7.84
N PHE A 34 -12.45 -12.93 -8.16
CA PHE A 34 -11.21 -13.69 -8.13
C PHE A 34 -10.18 -13.10 -9.10
N VAL A 35 -10.56 -12.88 -10.36
CA VAL A 35 -9.65 -12.36 -11.39
C VAL A 35 -9.15 -10.96 -11.02
N LEU A 36 -10.05 -10.04 -10.63
CA LEU A 36 -9.68 -8.67 -10.29
C LEU A 36 -8.81 -8.61 -9.04
N SER A 37 -9.14 -9.36 -7.98
CA SER A 37 -8.32 -9.41 -6.77
C SER A 37 -6.95 -10.04 -7.02
N PHE A 38 -6.86 -11.01 -7.92
CA PHE A 38 -5.59 -11.58 -8.34
C PHE A 38 -4.71 -10.53 -9.06
N LEU A 39 -5.29 -9.71 -9.93
CA LEU A 39 -4.56 -8.59 -10.57
C LEU A 39 -4.06 -7.57 -9.53
N VAL A 40 -4.89 -7.24 -8.53
CA VAL A 40 -4.47 -6.37 -7.43
C VAL A 40 -3.32 -6.99 -6.63
N LYS A 41 -3.39 -8.29 -6.32
CA LYS A 41 -2.30 -9.04 -5.67
C LYS A 41 -0.99 -8.91 -6.46
N LEU A 42 -1.01 -9.18 -7.76
CA LEU A 42 0.19 -9.08 -8.61
C LEU A 42 0.77 -7.67 -8.61
N THR A 43 -0.10 -6.65 -8.65
CA THR A 43 0.33 -5.24 -8.62
C THR A 43 0.93 -4.89 -7.27
N TYR A 44 0.32 -5.31 -6.17
CA TYR A 44 0.83 -5.05 -4.82
C TYR A 44 2.23 -5.65 -4.61
N VAL A 45 2.45 -6.91 -5.00
CA VAL A 45 3.76 -7.57 -4.88
C VAL A 45 4.84 -6.82 -5.67
N LYS A 46 4.49 -6.27 -6.86
CA LYS A 46 5.45 -5.54 -7.71
C LYS A 46 5.67 -4.09 -7.29
N VAL A 47 4.63 -3.40 -6.89
CA VAL A 47 4.60 -1.93 -6.70
C VAL A 47 4.61 -1.54 -5.22
N GLY A 48 4.08 -2.36 -4.34
CA GLY A 48 3.95 -2.08 -2.91
C GLY A 48 5.29 -1.79 -2.26
N LYS A 49 5.31 -0.82 -1.32
CA LYS A 49 6.49 -0.36 -0.59
C LYS A 49 6.53 -0.83 0.86
N SER A 50 5.59 -1.71 1.25
CA SER A 50 5.54 -2.25 2.60
C SER A 50 6.87 -2.88 3.01
N LEU A 51 7.27 -2.64 4.26
CA LEU A 51 8.44 -3.25 4.90
C LEU A 51 8.16 -4.69 5.37
N ASN A 52 6.87 -5.06 5.47
CA ASN A 52 6.44 -6.40 5.82
C ASN A 52 6.59 -7.39 4.65
N ASP A 53 6.46 -8.69 4.94
CA ASP A 53 6.42 -9.71 3.91
C ASP A 53 5.17 -9.53 3.01
N LYS A 54 5.40 -8.92 1.84
CA LYS A 54 4.37 -8.56 0.86
C LYS A 54 3.62 -9.79 0.34
N SER A 55 4.31 -10.91 0.23
CA SER A 55 3.72 -12.16 -0.26
C SER A 55 2.65 -12.65 0.70
N TYR A 56 3.00 -12.74 1.97
CA TYR A 56 2.09 -13.21 3.02
C TYR A 56 0.84 -12.32 3.14
N PHE A 57 1.03 -11.00 3.12
CA PHE A 57 -0.09 -10.06 3.22
C PHE A 57 -1.00 -10.12 1.98
N SER A 58 -0.42 -10.21 0.80
CA SER A 58 -1.18 -10.26 -0.47
C SER A 58 -2.01 -11.53 -0.65
N ASP A 59 -1.69 -12.61 0.06
CA ASP A 59 -2.47 -13.86 0.03
C ASP A 59 -3.87 -13.69 0.64
N THR A 60 -4.05 -12.68 1.49
CA THR A 60 -5.37 -12.36 2.06
C THR A 60 -6.31 -11.66 1.08
N PHE A 61 -5.83 -11.12 -0.03
CA PHE A 61 -6.63 -10.31 -0.95
C PHE A 61 -7.72 -11.12 -1.65
N ILE A 62 -7.39 -12.30 -2.15
CA ILE A 62 -8.32 -13.15 -2.88
C ILE A 62 -9.48 -13.60 -1.96
N PRO A 63 -9.21 -14.26 -0.82
CA PRO A 63 -10.29 -14.67 0.07
C PRO A 63 -11.13 -13.49 0.58
N LEU A 64 -10.52 -12.33 0.81
CA LEU A 64 -11.25 -11.14 1.26
C LEU A 64 -12.24 -10.65 0.19
N ALA A 65 -11.82 -10.58 -1.09
CA ALA A 65 -12.72 -10.22 -2.20
C ALA A 65 -13.88 -11.20 -2.35
N LEU A 66 -13.60 -12.50 -2.27
CA LEU A 66 -14.62 -13.55 -2.41
C LEU A 66 -15.64 -13.51 -1.27
N ILE A 67 -15.17 -13.36 -0.02
CA ILE A 67 -16.04 -13.25 1.15
C ILE A 67 -16.91 -12.00 1.04
N THR A 68 -16.35 -10.85 0.68
CA THR A 68 -17.14 -9.61 0.52
C THR A 68 -18.16 -9.73 -0.61
N THR A 69 -17.82 -10.37 -1.73
CA THR A 69 -18.77 -10.63 -2.83
C THR A 69 -19.94 -11.50 -2.34
N LEU A 70 -19.64 -12.60 -1.63
CA LEU A 70 -20.67 -13.47 -1.08
C LEU A 70 -21.58 -12.73 -0.11
N VAL A 71 -21.01 -12.01 0.85
CA VAL A 71 -21.75 -11.26 1.87
C VAL A 71 -22.68 -10.25 1.23
N ILE A 72 -22.19 -9.45 0.28
CA ILE A 72 -22.99 -8.42 -0.39
C ILE A 72 -24.10 -9.06 -1.27
N THR A 73 -23.81 -10.16 -1.95
CA THR A 73 -24.82 -10.87 -2.74
C THR A 73 -25.99 -11.33 -1.87
N VAL A 74 -25.72 -11.80 -0.66
CA VAL A 74 -26.76 -12.25 0.27
C VAL A 74 -27.55 -11.08 0.85
N ILE A 75 -26.85 -10.00 1.23
CA ILE A 75 -27.45 -8.87 1.95
C ILE A 75 -28.30 -7.98 1.04
N LYS A 76 -27.93 -7.80 -0.22
CA LYS A 76 -28.61 -6.87 -1.13
C LYS A 76 -30.10 -7.13 -1.30
N PHE A 77 -30.58 -8.33 -1.02
CA PHE A 77 -31.98 -8.74 -1.16
C PHE A 77 -32.79 -8.60 0.12
N SER A 78 -32.19 -8.28 1.27
CA SER A 78 -32.88 -8.20 2.56
C SER A 78 -32.40 -7.03 3.39
N LEU A 79 -33.28 -6.04 3.57
CA LEU A 79 -33.01 -4.92 4.45
C LEU A 79 -32.78 -5.34 5.91
N ALA A 80 -33.54 -6.34 6.37
CA ALA A 80 -33.39 -6.88 7.73
C ALA A 80 -31.98 -7.48 7.93
N LEU A 81 -31.48 -8.26 6.94
CA LEU A 81 -30.14 -8.83 6.96
C LEU A 81 -29.07 -7.73 6.89
N SER A 82 -29.26 -6.71 6.07
CA SER A 82 -28.31 -5.60 5.94
C SER A 82 -28.17 -4.82 7.25
N LEU A 83 -29.28 -4.49 7.91
CA LEU A 83 -29.28 -3.83 9.22
C LEU A 83 -28.71 -4.73 10.30
N GLY A 84 -29.04 -6.02 10.29
CA GLY A 84 -28.48 -7.00 11.21
C GLY A 84 -26.96 -7.14 11.09
N LEU A 85 -26.43 -7.17 9.86
CA LEU A 85 -24.99 -7.24 9.63
C LEU A 85 -24.25 -5.98 10.07
N VAL A 86 -24.80 -4.79 9.76
CA VAL A 86 -24.23 -3.52 10.23
C VAL A 86 -24.16 -3.49 11.76
N GLY A 87 -25.25 -3.94 12.42
CA GLY A 87 -25.30 -4.08 13.86
C GLY A 87 -24.24 -5.07 14.40
N ALA A 88 -24.14 -6.24 13.78
CA ALA A 88 -23.14 -7.24 14.17
C ALA A 88 -21.69 -6.76 13.95
N LEU A 89 -21.41 -6.12 12.83
CA LEU A 89 -20.07 -5.58 12.53
C LEU A 89 -19.67 -4.43 13.46
N SER A 90 -20.64 -3.66 13.97
CA SER A 90 -20.36 -2.57 14.93
C SER A 90 -19.79 -3.07 16.27
N ILE A 91 -20.06 -4.34 16.63
CA ILE A 91 -19.55 -4.97 17.86
C ILE A 91 -18.15 -5.55 17.63
N VAL A 92 -17.78 -5.84 16.38
CA VAL A 92 -16.47 -6.42 16.05
C VAL A 92 -15.39 -5.38 16.17
N ARG A 93 -14.64 -5.43 17.24
CA ARG A 93 -13.48 -4.56 17.46
C ARG A 93 -12.21 -5.24 16.96
N PHE A 94 -11.67 -4.79 15.85
CA PHE A 94 -10.35 -5.23 15.42
C PHE A 94 -9.27 -4.67 16.36
N ARG A 95 -8.54 -5.55 17.02
CA ARG A 95 -7.41 -5.18 17.89
C ARG A 95 -6.07 -5.17 17.17
N ALA A 96 -6.00 -5.76 15.96
CA ALA A 96 -4.79 -5.76 15.16
C ALA A 96 -4.61 -4.37 14.54
N ALA A 97 -3.57 -3.67 14.95
CA ALA A 97 -3.16 -2.44 14.29
C ALA A 97 -2.54 -2.80 12.94
N ILE A 98 -3.16 -2.37 11.86
CA ILE A 98 -2.53 -2.36 10.54
C ILE A 98 -1.41 -1.34 10.64
N LYS A 99 -0.16 -1.81 10.57
CA LYS A 99 1.01 -0.97 10.84
C LYS A 99 1.30 0.01 9.72
N GLU A 100 0.93 -0.33 8.48
CA GLU A 100 1.27 0.45 7.30
C GLU A 100 0.01 0.99 6.60
N PRO A 101 -0.06 2.32 6.35
CA PRO A 101 -1.22 2.93 5.67
C PRO A 101 -1.44 2.39 4.26
N GLU A 102 -0.38 1.96 3.58
CA GLU A 102 -0.46 1.41 2.23
C GLU A 102 -1.21 0.08 2.21
N GLU A 103 -0.96 -0.80 3.17
CA GLU A 103 -1.68 -2.07 3.33
C GLU A 103 -3.18 -1.86 3.47
N LEU A 104 -3.58 -0.84 4.26
CA LEU A 104 -4.98 -0.48 4.47
C LEU A 104 -5.65 -0.06 3.15
N VAL A 105 -4.97 0.73 2.32
CA VAL A 105 -5.52 1.17 1.03
C VAL A 105 -5.78 -0.01 0.10
N TYR A 106 -4.85 -0.98 0.02
CA TYR A 106 -5.06 -2.17 -0.80
C TYR A 106 -6.17 -3.07 -0.25
N LEU A 107 -6.33 -3.20 1.07
CA LEU A 107 -7.47 -3.92 1.66
C LEU A 107 -8.81 -3.27 1.27
N PHE A 108 -8.93 -1.95 1.40
CA PHE A 108 -10.14 -1.23 0.98
C PHE A 108 -10.40 -1.37 -0.52
N PHE A 109 -9.36 -1.40 -1.33
CA PHE A 109 -9.51 -1.61 -2.76
C PHE A 109 -10.08 -2.99 -3.08
N VAL A 110 -9.58 -4.04 -2.43
CA VAL A 110 -10.07 -5.41 -2.59
C VAL A 110 -11.52 -5.56 -2.08
N ILE A 111 -11.84 -4.95 -0.94
CA ILE A 111 -13.21 -4.89 -0.41
C ILE A 111 -14.15 -4.20 -1.41
N SER A 112 -13.72 -3.09 -2.03
CA SER A 112 -14.52 -2.36 -3.02
C SER A 112 -14.82 -3.21 -4.27
N ILE A 113 -13.86 -4.03 -4.71
CA ILE A 113 -14.08 -4.99 -5.81
C ILE A 113 -15.16 -6.01 -5.42
N GLY A 114 -15.05 -6.60 -4.22
CA GLY A 114 -16.05 -7.55 -3.73
C GLY A 114 -17.45 -6.92 -3.59
N LEU A 115 -17.52 -5.69 -3.09
CA LEU A 115 -18.75 -4.93 -2.93
C LEU A 115 -19.44 -4.67 -4.29
N SER A 116 -18.69 -4.18 -5.28
CA SER A 116 -19.20 -3.86 -6.62
C SER A 116 -19.71 -5.11 -7.34
N ASN A 117 -18.94 -6.20 -7.29
CA ASN A 117 -19.31 -7.45 -7.94
C ASN A 117 -20.50 -8.13 -7.24
N GLY A 118 -20.54 -8.13 -5.90
CA GLY A 118 -21.67 -8.61 -5.12
C GLY A 118 -22.97 -7.83 -5.39
N ALA A 119 -22.86 -6.53 -5.70
CA ALA A 119 -23.95 -5.69 -6.11
C ALA A 119 -24.36 -5.85 -7.59
N ASN A 120 -23.74 -6.77 -8.34
CA ASN A 120 -23.91 -6.99 -9.79
C ASN A 120 -23.46 -5.79 -10.66
N GLN A 121 -22.60 -4.92 -10.15
CA GLN A 121 -22.05 -3.77 -10.88
C GLN A 121 -20.73 -4.13 -11.58
N PHE A 122 -20.77 -5.12 -12.48
CA PHE A 122 -19.55 -5.70 -13.08
C PHE A 122 -18.76 -4.69 -13.91
N LEU A 123 -19.42 -3.90 -14.75
CA LEU A 123 -18.76 -2.89 -15.58
C LEU A 123 -18.08 -1.82 -14.74
N LEU A 124 -18.75 -1.37 -13.69
CA LEU A 124 -18.17 -0.40 -12.74
C LEU A 124 -16.92 -0.96 -12.07
N SER A 125 -16.99 -2.20 -11.60
CA SER A 125 -15.87 -2.89 -10.95
C SER A 125 -14.65 -3.01 -11.86
N ILE A 126 -14.85 -3.44 -13.11
CA ILE A 126 -13.76 -3.56 -14.10
C ILE A 126 -13.15 -2.20 -14.40
N PHE A 127 -13.99 -1.20 -14.73
CA PHE A 127 -13.51 0.13 -15.08
C PHE A 127 -12.74 0.79 -13.92
N ALA A 128 -13.30 0.77 -12.71
CA ALA A 128 -12.65 1.33 -11.52
C ALA A 128 -11.33 0.63 -11.22
N THR A 129 -11.30 -0.70 -11.31
CA THR A 129 -10.08 -1.48 -11.08
C THR A 129 -9.00 -1.13 -12.09
N LEU A 130 -9.31 -1.03 -13.37
CA LEU A 130 -8.35 -0.66 -14.41
C LEU A 130 -7.79 0.75 -14.22
N VAL A 131 -8.64 1.72 -13.88
CA VAL A 131 -8.21 3.11 -13.62
C VAL A 131 -7.27 3.16 -12.41
N ILE A 132 -7.62 2.51 -11.30
CA ILE A 132 -6.81 2.51 -10.09
C ILE A 132 -5.47 1.80 -10.32
N LEU A 133 -5.48 0.62 -10.98
CA LEU A 133 -4.25 -0.10 -11.31
C LEU A 133 -3.34 0.70 -12.24
N SER A 134 -3.91 1.38 -13.25
CA SER A 134 -3.18 2.26 -14.16
C SER A 134 -2.50 3.40 -13.40
N PHE A 135 -3.21 4.02 -12.46
CA PHE A 135 -2.66 5.08 -11.60
C PHE A 135 -1.51 4.56 -10.72
N LEU A 136 -1.69 3.42 -10.06
CA LEU A 136 -0.66 2.82 -9.20
C LEU A 136 0.59 2.45 -10.00
N PHE A 137 0.42 1.89 -11.18
CA PHE A 137 1.51 1.52 -12.05
C PHE A 137 2.22 2.75 -12.62
N GLY A 138 1.46 3.78 -13.03
CA GLY A 138 2.01 5.07 -13.49
C GLY A 138 2.85 5.74 -12.40
N ARG A 139 2.35 5.78 -11.14
CA ARG A 139 3.11 6.28 -9.99
C ARG A 139 4.44 5.52 -9.82
N HIS A 140 4.40 4.20 -9.92
CA HIS A 140 5.60 3.37 -9.78
C HIS A 140 6.66 3.67 -10.86
N LEU A 141 6.23 3.82 -12.12
CA LEU A 141 7.13 4.17 -13.22
C LEU A 141 7.76 5.55 -13.02
N PHE A 142 6.96 6.52 -12.57
CA PHE A 142 7.42 7.89 -12.32
C PHE A 142 8.41 7.96 -11.16
N GLU A 143 8.13 7.27 -10.06
CA GLU A 143 9.03 7.19 -8.91
C GLU A 143 10.35 6.50 -9.24
N ASN A 144 10.32 5.41 -10.02
CA ASN A 144 11.55 4.73 -10.46
C ASN A 144 12.43 5.64 -11.32
N LYS A 145 11.81 6.51 -12.13
CA LYS A 145 12.55 7.49 -12.95
C LYS A 145 13.20 8.57 -12.09
N ILE A 146 12.50 9.03 -11.06
CA ILE A 146 13.03 10.01 -10.09
C ILE A 146 14.08 9.35 -9.19
N ARG A 147 13.82 8.16 -8.67
CA ARG A 147 14.77 7.42 -7.83
C ARG A 147 16.08 7.15 -8.53
N LYS A 148 16.05 6.69 -9.79
CA LYS A 148 17.29 6.54 -10.58
C LYS A 148 18.05 7.85 -10.65
N LYS A 149 17.37 8.99 -10.89
CA LYS A 149 18.02 10.31 -10.97
C LYS A 149 18.57 10.77 -9.60
N VAL A 150 17.93 10.41 -8.49
CA VAL A 150 18.35 10.74 -7.12
C VAL A 150 19.39 9.73 -6.60
N GLN A 151 19.34 8.46 -7.02
CA GLN A 151 20.27 7.43 -6.60
C GLN A 151 21.67 7.64 -7.20
N TYR A 152 21.77 8.22 -8.39
CA TYR A 152 23.06 8.72 -8.90
C TYR A 152 23.65 9.83 -8.03
N SER A 153 22.85 10.47 -7.17
CA SER A 153 23.34 11.48 -6.22
C SER A 153 23.40 10.98 -4.76
N LEU A 154 22.95 9.75 -4.46
CA LEU A 154 22.84 9.18 -3.11
C LEU A 154 23.58 7.84 -2.92
N ASP A 155 24.33 7.35 -3.89
CA ASP A 155 25.39 6.35 -3.63
C ASP A 155 26.56 7.01 -2.90
N SER A 156 26.22 7.76 -1.83
CA SER A 156 27.19 8.30 -0.93
C SER A 156 27.57 7.19 0.04
N ASN A 157 28.73 6.61 -0.19
CA ASN A 157 29.36 5.72 0.77
C ASN A 157 29.59 6.47 2.08
N ILE A 158 29.57 5.76 3.19
CA ILE A 158 29.79 6.33 4.51
C ILE A 158 31.26 6.11 4.89
N LEU A 159 31.96 7.20 5.16
CA LEU A 159 33.31 7.17 5.67
C LEU A 159 33.30 7.57 7.16
N ASN A 160 33.70 6.65 8.03
CA ASN A 160 33.87 6.90 9.44
C ASN A 160 35.36 7.15 9.74
N ILE A 161 35.69 8.33 10.28
CA ILE A 161 37.03 8.71 10.69
C ILE A 161 37.01 8.87 12.19
N ASN A 162 37.75 8.01 12.89
CA ASN A 162 37.94 8.10 14.33
C ASN A 162 39.39 8.58 14.62
N ILE A 163 39.52 9.70 15.32
CA ILE A 163 40.79 10.29 15.67
C ILE A 163 40.98 10.20 17.18
N LEU A 164 42.05 9.56 17.59
CA LEU A 164 42.53 9.51 18.97
C LEU A 164 43.39 10.76 19.22
N ASN A 165 43.23 11.41 20.37
CA ASN A 165 43.97 12.62 20.75
C ASN A 165 43.58 13.89 19.98
N ASN A 166 42.34 14.29 19.97
CA ASN A 166 41.78 15.63 19.65
C ASN A 166 42.68 16.62 18.86
N ASN A 167 43.50 16.12 17.92
CA ASN A 167 44.35 16.95 17.09
C ASN A 167 43.56 17.50 15.89
N GLU A 168 42.90 18.63 16.05
CA GLU A 168 42.08 19.29 15.00
C GLU A 168 42.87 19.55 13.69
N LYS A 169 44.16 19.86 13.77
CA LYS A 169 45.02 20.07 12.57
C LYS A 169 45.12 18.83 11.67
N LYS A 170 45.05 17.62 12.24
CA LYS A 170 45.07 16.38 11.44
C LYS A 170 43.80 16.15 10.65
N ILE A 171 42.65 16.69 11.12
CA ILE A 171 41.38 16.53 10.45
C ILE A 171 41.36 17.33 9.16
N ASP A 172 41.80 18.57 9.17
CA ASP A 172 41.83 19.42 8.00
C ASP A 172 42.73 18.86 6.89
N ASP A 173 43.87 18.29 7.26
CA ASP A 173 44.79 17.64 6.33
C ASP A 173 44.14 16.38 5.70
N ILE A 174 43.47 15.56 6.51
CA ILE A 174 42.77 14.36 6.03
C ILE A 174 41.60 14.76 5.10
N ILE A 175 40.82 15.76 5.48
CA ILE A 175 39.69 16.27 4.65
C ILE A 175 40.23 16.81 3.33
N LYS A 176 41.37 17.47 3.32
CA LYS A 176 42.01 18.01 2.11
C LYS A 176 42.42 16.89 1.16
N ILE A 177 43.09 15.85 1.69
CA ILE A 177 43.51 14.68 0.90
C ILE A 177 42.30 13.92 0.32
N ILE A 178 41.24 13.80 1.10
CA ILE A 178 40.02 13.11 0.67
C ILE A 178 39.29 13.94 -0.43
N LYS A 179 39.16 15.25 -0.23
CA LYS A 179 38.57 16.16 -1.21
C LYS A 179 39.23 16.15 -2.59
N GLU A 180 40.51 15.85 -2.67
CA GLU A 180 41.25 15.74 -3.93
C GLU A 180 40.91 14.44 -4.72
N ARG A 181 40.33 13.45 -4.04
CA ARG A 181 40.04 12.12 -4.62
C ARG A 181 38.53 11.79 -4.75
N VAL A 182 37.67 12.67 -4.25
CA VAL A 182 36.22 12.43 -4.16
C VAL A 182 35.49 13.64 -4.72
N ASP A 183 34.53 13.41 -5.61
CA ASP A 183 33.75 14.50 -6.21
C ASP A 183 32.84 15.22 -5.22
N TYR A 184 32.41 14.51 -4.21
CA TYR A 184 31.49 15.02 -3.20
C TYR A 184 31.84 14.49 -1.81
N LEU A 185 32.05 15.40 -0.86
CA LEU A 185 32.27 15.08 0.54
C LEU A 185 31.39 15.98 1.42
N LYS A 186 30.50 15.40 2.23
CA LYS A 186 29.64 16.12 3.15
C LYS A 186 29.70 15.53 4.53
N LEU A 187 29.97 16.36 5.53
CA LEU A 187 29.91 15.97 6.94
C LEU A 187 28.48 15.67 7.33
N LYS A 188 28.22 14.47 7.85
CA LYS A 188 26.93 14.02 8.36
C LYS A 188 26.78 14.24 9.86
N SER A 189 27.81 13.88 10.61
CA SER A 189 27.83 13.94 12.07
C SER A 189 29.25 14.07 12.58
N ALA A 190 29.42 14.83 13.65
CA ALA A 190 30.66 14.90 14.43
C ALA A 190 30.27 14.67 15.89
N SER A 191 30.97 13.75 16.54
CA SER A 191 30.91 13.51 17.98
C SER A 191 32.31 13.68 18.57
N ILE A 192 32.44 14.53 19.57
CA ILE A 192 33.72 14.84 20.24
C ILE A 192 33.55 14.40 21.68
N GLU A 193 34.33 13.41 22.08
CA GLU A 193 34.50 12.95 23.46
C GLU A 193 35.87 13.34 23.96
N GLU A 194 36.11 13.29 25.27
CA GLU A 194 37.32 13.83 25.92
C GLU A 194 38.67 13.37 25.29
N ASN A 195 38.70 12.16 24.70
CA ASN A 195 39.92 11.60 24.07
C ASN A 195 39.76 11.11 22.64
N THR A 196 38.52 11.16 22.09
CA THR A 196 38.24 10.64 20.75
C THR A 196 37.27 11.54 20.01
N SER A 197 37.60 11.84 18.76
CA SER A 197 36.70 12.55 17.85
C SER A 197 36.31 11.63 16.72
N SER A 198 34.97 11.43 16.53
CA SER A 198 34.39 10.61 15.47
C SER A 198 33.68 11.50 14.47
N TYR A 199 34.07 11.38 13.21
CA TYR A 199 33.45 12.14 12.09
C TYR A 199 32.88 11.18 11.08
N ILE A 200 31.63 11.39 10.70
CA ILE A 200 30.92 10.60 9.70
C ILE A 200 30.71 11.49 8.47
N PHE A 201 31.30 11.08 7.35
CA PHE A 201 31.13 11.78 6.07
C PHE A 201 30.37 10.91 5.09
N TRP A 202 29.56 11.56 4.25
CA TRP A 202 29.06 11.00 3.00
C TRP A 202 30.02 11.38 1.88
N TYR A 203 30.44 10.40 1.08
CA TYR A 203 31.27 10.64 -0.08
C TYR A 203 30.75 9.90 -1.31
N ASN A 204 31.05 10.43 -2.49
CA ASN A 204 30.79 9.78 -3.77
C ASN A 204 32.10 9.68 -4.57
N LEU A 205 32.38 8.47 -5.07
CA LEU A 205 33.52 8.21 -5.96
C LEU A 205 33.05 8.24 -7.39
N ASP A 206 33.73 8.98 -8.26
CA ASP A 206 33.52 8.85 -9.70
C ASP A 206 34.14 7.53 -10.18
N ASP A 207 33.34 6.69 -10.89
CA ASP A 207 33.76 5.38 -11.42
C ASP A 207 35.02 5.43 -12.31
N LYS A 208 35.47 6.62 -12.68
CA LYS A 208 36.66 6.82 -13.50
C LYS A 208 38.00 6.71 -12.78
N ASN A 209 38.00 6.71 -11.44
CA ASN A 209 39.22 6.71 -10.63
C ASN A 209 39.48 5.40 -9.88
N ILE A 210 38.76 4.34 -10.16
CA ILE A 210 39.03 2.99 -9.64
C ILE A 210 39.98 2.26 -10.61
N ASN A 211 41.18 2.75 -10.75
CA ASN A 211 42.31 1.94 -11.22
C ASN A 211 43.28 1.75 -10.04
N LEU A 212 43.12 0.60 -9.41
CA LEU A 212 44.17 -0.02 -8.55
C LEU A 212 45.17 -0.74 -9.41
#